data_c60dea7ff255d674a82152f45fb081fd
#
_entry.id   c60dea7ff255d674a82152f45fb081fd
#
_cell.length_a   1.000
_cell.length_b   1.000
_cell.length_c   1.000
_cell.angle_alpha   90.00
_cell.angle_beta   90.00
_cell.angle_gamma   90.00
#
_symmetry.space_group_name_H-M   'P 1'
#
loop_
_entity.id
_entity.type
_entity.pdbx_description
1 polymer ?
#
loop_
_entity_poly.entity_id
_entity_poly.type
_entity_poly.pdbx_seq_one_letter_code
_entity_poly.pdbx_strand_id
1 'polypeptide(L)'
;MDEKKPQRRTTLDPAVAELLKGMQQKQAEAGLPRKERERISRERAKIQSRRDQRATYDLPPALRENLRLLAEELRLPASQLATLALARFLADYQNGSVDLSLFKQPSRSPRYDWNLVFPEELIHPPKRKKGG
;
A
#
# COMPACT_ATOMS: atom_id res chain seq x y z
N MET A 1 -12.15 4.41 -58.85
CA MET A 1 -12.74 3.67 -57.72
C MET A 1 -11.87 3.87 -56.52
N ASP A 2 -12.24 4.82 -55.76
CA ASP A 2 -11.50 5.15 -54.56
C ASP A 2 -11.87 4.18 -53.46
N GLU A 3 -11.14 3.09 -53.40
CA GLU A 3 -11.10 2.35 -52.19
C GLU A 3 -10.42 3.21 -51.12
N LYS A 4 -11.21 3.90 -50.37
CA LYS A 4 -10.76 4.43 -49.11
C LYS A 4 -10.26 3.26 -48.28
N LYS A 5 -8.97 3.05 -48.27
CA LYS A 5 -8.34 2.19 -47.30
C LYS A 5 -8.89 2.61 -45.94
N PRO A 6 -9.51 1.69 -45.18
CA PRO A 6 -9.91 2.04 -43.82
C PRO A 6 -8.69 2.63 -43.17
N GLN A 7 -8.76 3.88 -42.79
CA GLN A 7 -7.76 4.44 -41.91
C GLN A 7 -7.73 3.50 -40.71
N ARG A 8 -6.72 2.66 -40.69
CA ARG A 8 -6.39 1.96 -39.45
C ARG A 8 -6.19 3.05 -38.44
N ARG A 9 -7.21 3.30 -37.64
CA ARG A 9 -6.96 3.94 -36.36
C ARG A 9 -5.93 3.08 -35.70
N THR A 10 -4.69 3.51 -35.79
CA THR A 10 -3.63 2.91 -35.00
C THR A 10 -4.02 3.17 -33.55
N THR A 11 -4.76 2.23 -33.00
CA THR A 11 -4.87 2.11 -31.56
C THR A 11 -3.45 1.83 -31.12
N LEU A 12 -2.77 2.87 -30.70
CA LEU A 12 -1.47 2.77 -30.07
C LEU A 12 -1.59 1.75 -28.93
N ASP A 13 -0.71 0.78 -28.94
CA ASP A 13 -0.53 -0.10 -27.80
C ASP A 13 -0.50 0.75 -26.52
N PRO A 14 -1.23 0.40 -25.46
CA PRO A 14 -1.25 1.17 -24.20
C PRO A 14 0.14 1.51 -23.67
N ALA A 15 1.10 0.61 -23.82
CA ALA A 15 2.49 0.85 -23.43
C ALA A 15 3.15 1.97 -24.25
N VAL A 16 2.89 2.01 -25.55
CA VAL A 16 3.40 3.06 -26.45
C VAL A 16 2.73 4.40 -26.16
N ALA A 17 1.41 4.38 -25.89
CA ALA A 17 0.66 5.59 -25.53
C ALA A 17 1.18 6.22 -24.22
N GLU A 18 1.50 5.40 -23.21
CA GLU A 18 2.11 5.87 -21.97
C GLU A 18 3.52 6.44 -22.18
N LEU A 19 4.32 5.81 -23.04
CA LEU A 19 5.64 6.29 -23.42
C LEU A 19 5.56 7.67 -24.08
N LEU A 20 4.63 7.85 -25.02
CA LEU A 20 4.42 9.13 -25.70
C LEU A 20 3.95 10.21 -24.76
N LYS A 21 3.03 9.90 -23.84
CA LYS A 21 2.63 10.83 -22.77
C LYS A 21 3.80 11.25 -21.91
N GLY A 22 4.64 10.30 -21.51
CA GLY A 22 5.83 10.58 -20.73
C GLY A 22 6.81 11.49 -21.45
N MET A 23 7.02 11.28 -22.76
CA MET A 23 7.87 12.14 -23.60
C MET A 23 7.28 13.53 -23.76
N GLN A 24 5.98 13.65 -23.99
CA GLN A 24 5.28 14.94 -24.08
C GLN A 24 5.35 15.72 -22.77
N GLN A 25 5.20 15.06 -21.64
CA GLN A 25 5.35 15.68 -20.33
C GLN A 25 6.76 16.18 -20.10
N LYS A 26 7.78 15.40 -20.46
CA LYS A 26 9.18 15.83 -20.36
C LYS A 26 9.48 17.03 -21.26
N GLN A 27 8.93 17.07 -22.47
CA GLN A 27 9.08 18.21 -23.36
C GLN A 27 8.40 19.46 -22.82
N ALA A 28 7.19 19.32 -22.27
CA ALA A 28 6.47 20.42 -21.64
C ALA A 28 7.23 20.93 -20.41
N GLU A 29 7.80 20.06 -19.60
CA GLU A 29 8.60 20.42 -18.43
C GLU A 29 9.91 21.10 -18.81
N ALA A 30 10.52 20.70 -19.90
CA ALA A 30 11.77 21.34 -20.39
C ALA A 30 11.55 22.81 -20.76
N GLY A 31 10.31 23.18 -21.14
CA GLY A 31 9.93 24.57 -21.45
C GLY A 31 9.57 25.41 -20.23
N LEU A 32 9.48 24.83 -19.03
CA LEU A 32 9.10 25.53 -17.81
C LEU A 32 10.29 26.27 -17.15
N PRO A 33 10.03 27.36 -16.42
CA PRO A 33 11.06 28.02 -15.62
C PRO A 33 11.69 27.06 -14.60
N ARG A 34 12.96 27.30 -14.31
CA ARG A 34 13.74 26.43 -13.39
C ARG A 34 13.04 26.18 -12.05
N LYS A 35 12.42 27.21 -11.46
CA LYS A 35 11.70 27.09 -10.19
C LYS A 35 10.52 26.14 -10.26
N GLU A 36 9.76 26.16 -11.36
CA GLU A 36 8.64 25.26 -11.56
C GLU A 36 9.10 23.81 -11.84
N ARG A 37 10.20 23.64 -12.60
CA ARG A 37 10.79 22.31 -12.81
C ARG A 37 11.26 21.71 -11.50
N GLU A 38 11.89 22.48 -10.64
CA GLU A 38 12.32 22.02 -9.30
C GLU A 38 11.12 21.66 -8.42
N ARG A 39 10.04 22.45 -8.47
CA ARG A 39 8.82 22.15 -7.71
C ARG A 39 8.19 20.85 -8.15
N ILE A 40 8.04 20.64 -9.46
CA ILE A 40 7.47 19.41 -10.03
C ILE A 40 8.35 18.21 -9.68
N SER A 41 9.67 18.34 -9.76
CA SER A 41 10.60 17.28 -9.37
C SER A 41 10.48 16.91 -7.91
N ARG A 42 10.34 17.90 -7.01
CA ARG A 42 10.13 17.65 -5.57
C ARG A 42 8.79 16.96 -5.29
N GLU A 43 7.72 17.37 -5.96
CA GLU A 43 6.41 16.75 -5.83
C GLU A 43 6.43 15.30 -6.29
N ARG A 44 7.10 15.02 -7.43
CA ARG A 44 7.28 13.65 -7.91
C ARG A 44 8.10 12.79 -6.95
N ALA A 45 9.18 13.34 -6.39
CA ALA A 45 9.98 12.65 -5.39
C ALA A 45 9.17 12.31 -4.15
N LYS A 46 8.30 13.22 -3.69
CA LYS A 46 7.37 12.98 -2.58
C LYS A 46 6.36 11.87 -2.90
N ILE A 47 5.77 11.91 -4.09
CA ILE A 47 4.81 10.88 -4.53
C ILE A 47 5.51 9.53 -4.64
N GLN A 48 6.69 9.46 -5.23
CA GLN A 48 7.46 8.23 -5.35
C GLN A 48 7.86 7.69 -3.98
N SER A 49 8.33 8.55 -3.08
CA SER A 49 8.66 8.18 -1.71
C SER A 49 7.45 7.60 -0.96
N ARG A 50 6.28 8.20 -1.13
CA ARG A 50 5.03 7.68 -0.55
C ARG A 50 4.66 6.32 -1.12
N ARG A 51 4.82 6.11 -2.43
CA ARG A 51 4.58 4.81 -3.08
C ARG A 51 5.50 3.73 -2.55
N ASP A 52 6.77 4.04 -2.37
CA ASP A 52 7.78 3.11 -1.86
C ASP A 52 7.50 2.73 -0.41
N GLN A 53 6.85 3.59 0.35
CA GLN A 53 6.47 3.35 1.74
C GLN A 53 5.12 2.63 1.90
N ARG A 54 4.31 2.59 0.85
CA ARG A 54 3.00 1.95 0.91
C ARG A 54 3.10 0.45 0.77
N ALA A 55 2.47 -0.24 1.70
CA ALA A 55 2.23 -1.67 1.61
C ALA A 55 0.73 -1.92 1.78
N THR A 56 0.18 -2.84 0.99
CA THR A 56 -1.22 -3.20 1.07
C THR A 56 -1.34 -4.61 1.62
N TYR A 57 -2.07 -4.74 2.71
CA TYR A 57 -2.36 -6.03 3.35
C TYR A 57 -3.84 -6.17 3.57
N ASP A 58 -4.33 -7.38 3.36
CA ASP A 58 -5.68 -7.75 3.71
C ASP A 58 -5.75 -8.01 5.21
N LEU A 59 -6.55 -7.21 5.91
CA LEU A 59 -6.73 -7.33 7.35
C LEU A 59 -8.19 -7.68 7.65
N PRO A 60 -8.46 -8.43 8.72
CA PRO A 60 -9.82 -8.62 9.19
C PRO A 60 -10.51 -7.27 9.42
N PRO A 61 -11.78 -7.11 8.98
CA PRO A 61 -12.47 -5.83 9.09
C PRO A 61 -12.54 -5.28 10.52
N ALA A 62 -12.73 -6.14 11.50
CA ALA A 62 -12.78 -5.74 12.90
C ALA A 62 -11.44 -5.19 13.40
N LEU A 63 -10.33 -5.81 13.02
CA LEU A 63 -9.01 -5.32 13.38
C LEU A 63 -8.72 -3.95 12.75
N ARG A 64 -9.09 -3.80 11.50
CA ARG A 64 -8.96 -2.54 10.77
C ARG A 64 -9.77 -1.43 11.42
N GLU A 65 -11.01 -1.71 11.81
CA GLU A 65 -11.89 -0.76 12.51
C GLU A 65 -11.34 -0.39 13.89
N ASN A 66 -10.86 -1.35 14.64
CA ASN A 66 -10.27 -1.11 15.96
C ASN A 66 -9.01 -0.22 15.84
N LEU A 67 -8.19 -0.44 14.83
CA LEU A 67 -7.04 0.41 14.56
C LEU A 67 -7.46 1.86 14.23
N ARG A 68 -8.48 2.00 13.41
CA ARG A 68 -9.03 3.31 13.05
C ARG A 68 -9.54 4.07 14.25
N LEU A 69 -10.33 3.42 15.10
CA LEU A 69 -10.87 4.01 16.31
C LEU A 69 -9.78 4.42 17.29
N LEU A 70 -8.78 3.57 17.47
CA LEU A 70 -7.65 3.89 18.34
C LEU A 70 -6.85 5.09 17.80
N ALA A 71 -6.65 5.15 16.50
CA ALA A 71 -5.96 6.27 15.87
C ALA A 71 -6.70 7.60 16.10
N GLU A 72 -8.04 7.59 15.98
CA GLU A 72 -8.87 8.74 16.27
C GLU A 72 -8.80 9.15 17.75
N GLU A 73 -8.89 8.19 18.65
CA GLU A 73 -8.80 8.43 20.09
C GLU A 73 -7.46 9.07 20.48
N LEU A 74 -6.38 8.56 19.94
CA LEU A 74 -5.02 9.03 20.24
C LEU A 74 -4.62 10.24 19.40
N ARG A 75 -5.39 10.60 18.39
CA ARG A 75 -5.07 11.64 17.41
C ARG A 75 -3.74 11.41 16.71
N LEU A 76 -3.48 10.17 16.38
CA LEU A 76 -2.30 9.73 15.65
C LEU A 76 -2.69 9.14 14.29
N PRO A 77 -1.83 9.26 13.28
CA PRO A 77 -2.07 8.55 12.03
C PRO A 77 -2.08 7.04 12.23
N ALA A 78 -3.07 6.36 11.64
CA ALA A 78 -3.18 4.90 11.73
C ALA A 78 -1.93 4.19 11.18
N SER A 79 -1.30 4.76 10.16
CA SER A 79 -0.06 4.23 9.58
C SER A 79 1.10 4.19 10.58
N GLN A 80 1.19 5.15 11.49
CA GLN A 80 2.22 5.17 12.53
C GLN A 80 1.98 4.09 13.58
N LEU A 81 0.72 3.89 13.96
CA LEU A 81 0.35 2.80 14.87
C LEU A 81 0.64 1.44 14.25
N ALA A 82 0.32 1.26 12.98
CA ALA A 82 0.63 0.05 12.25
C ALA A 82 2.15 -0.17 12.14
N THR A 83 2.92 0.88 11.89
CA THR A 83 4.38 0.83 11.84
C THR A 83 4.95 0.35 13.17
N LEU A 84 4.49 0.92 14.26
CA LEU A 84 4.92 0.50 15.60
C LEU A 84 4.56 -0.96 15.88
N ALA A 85 3.35 -1.37 15.56
CA ALA A 85 2.87 -2.72 15.76
C ALA A 85 3.70 -3.74 14.98
N LEU A 86 3.99 -3.47 13.71
CA LEU A 86 4.78 -4.34 12.85
C LEU A 86 6.25 -4.39 13.30
N ALA A 87 6.84 -3.25 13.61
CA ALA A 87 8.22 -3.18 14.09
C ALA A 87 8.39 -3.96 15.39
N ARG A 88 7.45 -3.80 16.31
CA ARG A 88 7.46 -4.53 17.58
C ARG A 88 7.27 -6.03 17.39
N PHE A 89 6.36 -6.43 16.53
CA PHE A 89 6.16 -7.84 16.19
C PHE A 89 7.43 -8.48 15.63
N LEU A 90 8.09 -7.82 14.69
CA LEU A 90 9.31 -8.33 14.09
C LEU A 90 10.45 -8.43 15.12
N ALA A 91 10.58 -7.44 16.00
CA ALA A 91 11.55 -7.46 17.08
C ALA A 91 11.28 -8.60 18.07
N ASP A 92 10.03 -8.78 18.47
CA ASP A 92 9.61 -9.84 19.39
C ASP A 92 9.83 -11.24 18.77
N TYR A 93 9.58 -11.38 17.48
CA TYR A 93 9.85 -12.62 16.77
C TYR A 93 11.35 -12.93 16.74
N GLN A 94 12.20 -11.96 16.45
CA GLN A 94 13.66 -12.14 16.44
C GLN A 94 14.20 -12.49 17.82
N ASN A 95 13.60 -11.97 18.87
CA ASN A 95 13.96 -12.26 20.26
C ASN A 95 13.42 -13.61 20.76
N GLY A 96 12.62 -14.30 19.96
CA GLY A 96 12.00 -15.56 20.35
C GLY A 96 10.80 -15.41 21.28
N SER A 97 10.28 -14.18 21.46
CA SER A 97 9.13 -13.93 22.34
C SER A 97 7.79 -14.31 21.71
N VAL A 98 7.76 -14.53 20.40
CA VAL A 98 6.55 -14.90 19.66
C VAL A 98 6.72 -16.30 19.10
N ASP A 99 5.78 -17.17 19.44
CA ASP A 99 5.69 -18.52 18.89
C ASP A 99 4.56 -18.61 17.87
N LEU A 100 4.92 -18.63 16.59
CA LEU A 100 3.94 -18.72 15.50
C LEU A 100 3.33 -20.12 15.38
N SER A 101 3.93 -21.14 15.95
CA SER A 101 3.41 -22.51 15.87
C SER A 101 2.02 -22.65 16.48
N LEU A 102 1.67 -21.79 17.44
CA LEU A 102 0.34 -21.76 18.05
C LEU A 102 -0.77 -21.37 17.07
N PHE A 103 -0.41 -20.67 16.00
CA PHE A 103 -1.34 -20.13 15.01
C PHE A 103 -1.25 -20.83 13.66
N LYS A 104 -0.22 -21.64 13.44
CA LYS A 104 0.03 -22.30 12.16
C LYS A 104 -0.92 -23.43 11.90
N GLN A 105 -1.50 -23.45 10.69
CA GLN A 105 -2.20 -24.60 10.14
C GLN A 105 -1.68 -24.86 8.72
N PRO A 106 -1.73 -26.14 8.24
CA PRO A 106 -1.31 -26.43 6.88
C PRO A 106 -2.14 -25.66 5.86
N SER A 107 -1.46 -25.06 4.90
CA SER A 107 -2.12 -24.34 3.81
C SER A 107 -2.56 -25.29 2.71
N ARG A 108 -3.73 -25.03 2.11
CA ARG A 108 -4.18 -25.70 0.90
C ARG A 108 -3.64 -25.06 -0.37
N SER A 109 -3.04 -23.87 -0.25
CA SER A 109 -2.46 -23.18 -1.39
C SER A 109 -1.12 -23.80 -1.79
N PRO A 110 -0.85 -24.01 -3.09
CA PRO A 110 0.45 -24.49 -3.54
C PRO A 110 1.59 -23.48 -3.32
N ARG A 111 1.26 -22.21 -3.01
CA ARG A 111 2.23 -21.12 -2.79
C ARG A 111 2.85 -21.12 -1.41
N TYR A 112 2.10 -21.58 -0.41
CA TYR A 112 2.46 -21.44 1.00
C TYR A 112 2.29 -22.77 1.71
N ASP A 113 3.22 -23.11 2.56
CA ASP A 113 3.15 -24.32 3.38
C ASP A 113 2.20 -24.16 4.56
N TRP A 114 2.08 -22.93 5.07
CA TRP A 114 1.35 -22.64 6.29
C TRP A 114 0.42 -21.45 6.14
N ASN A 115 -0.72 -21.52 6.81
CA ASN A 115 -1.59 -20.38 7.08
C ASN A 115 -1.58 -20.08 8.57
N LEU A 116 -1.79 -18.83 8.93
CA LEU A 116 -2.03 -18.44 10.31
C LEU A 116 -3.53 -18.34 10.55
N VAL A 117 -3.98 -18.95 11.63
CA VAL A 117 -5.35 -18.87 12.10
C VAL A 117 -5.35 -18.11 13.42
N PHE A 118 -6.18 -17.09 13.51
CA PHE A 118 -6.20 -16.19 14.66
C PHE A 118 -7.37 -16.53 15.56
N PRO A 119 -7.15 -16.60 16.89
CA PRO A 119 -8.27 -16.70 17.83
C PRO A 119 -9.13 -15.46 17.73
N GLU A 120 -10.44 -15.64 17.84
CA GLU A 120 -11.42 -14.57 17.74
C GLU A 120 -11.16 -13.44 18.76
N GLU A 121 -10.71 -13.79 19.94
CA GLU A 121 -10.36 -12.87 21.01
C GLU A 121 -9.22 -11.90 20.63
N LEU A 122 -8.32 -12.33 19.76
CA LEU A 122 -7.23 -11.49 19.27
C LEU A 122 -7.72 -10.48 18.23
N ILE A 123 -8.65 -10.90 17.38
CA ILE A 123 -9.20 -10.06 16.30
C ILE A 123 -10.29 -9.13 16.83
N HIS A 124 -11.11 -9.61 17.78
CA HIS A 124 -12.17 -8.87 18.43
C HIS A 124 -11.87 -8.71 19.92
N PRO A 125 -10.88 -7.89 20.30
CA PRO A 125 -10.57 -7.71 21.69
C PRO A 125 -11.79 -7.12 22.42
N PRO A 126 -12.04 -7.56 23.68
CA PRO A 126 -13.13 -7.00 24.45
C PRO A 126 -12.94 -5.49 24.58
N LYS A 127 -14.01 -4.74 24.39
CA LYS A 127 -14.00 -3.30 24.58
C LYS A 127 -13.51 -3.01 26.00
N ARG A 128 -12.42 -2.26 26.13
CA ARG A 128 -12.03 -1.70 27.41
C ARG A 128 -13.23 -0.97 27.99
N LYS A 129 -13.71 -1.42 29.13
CA LYS A 129 -14.62 -0.61 29.92
C LYS A 129 -13.94 0.74 30.16
N LYS A 130 -14.54 1.83 29.70
CA LYS A 130 -14.17 3.15 30.16
C LYS A 130 -14.54 3.24 31.66
N GLY A 131 -13.78 2.55 32.48
CA GLY A 131 -13.84 2.71 33.92
C GLY A 131 -12.90 3.83 34.28
N GLY A 132 -13.45 4.89 34.76
CA GLY A 132 -12.70 6.03 35.21
C GLY A 132 -11.56 5.71 36.15
#